data_208245a7fdd2e29ad41e54279793bf87
#
_entry.id   208245a7fdd2e29ad41e54279793bf87
#
_cell.length_a   1.000
_cell.length_b   1.000
_cell.length_c   1.000
_cell.angle_alpha   90.00
_cell.angle_beta   90.00
_cell.angle_gamma   90.00
#
_symmetry.space_group_name_H-M   'P 1'
#
loop_
_entity.id
_entity.type
_entity.pdbx_description
1 polymer ?
#
loop_
_entity_poly.entity_id
_entity_poly.type
_entity_poly.pdbx_seq_one_letter_code
_entity_poly.pdbx_strand_id
1 'polypeptide(L)'
;MASKPIGRAGDVQFAADGLFEFLRIAGQADAEFNKKMRIAAEQVAQHVVDRAKVNAQGQPKHGQNRPGSSGMSQAQAVVNGLRARRDRIPTIKLDHKRGFVSASLPNRKRKTKVTMGDVFFGAEFGGRRRPTTQQFLRHRGRQGYFFWQAVRDSNSFIAKEYSDAIDRVLKELAQGAT
;
A
#
# COMPACT_ATOMS: atom_id res chain seq x y z
N MET A 1 -8.82 -26.14 -4.14
CA MET A 1 -9.47 -25.41 -3.02
C MET A 1 -8.88 -24.03 -2.95
N ALA A 2 -9.65 -22.99 -3.26
CA ALA A 2 -9.16 -21.61 -3.21
C ALA A 2 -8.97 -21.18 -1.73
N SER A 3 -7.75 -20.83 -1.36
CA SER A 3 -7.45 -20.31 -0.03
C SER A 3 -8.12 -18.95 0.14
N LYS A 4 -8.96 -18.80 1.17
CA LYS A 4 -9.54 -17.51 1.56
C LYS A 4 -8.41 -16.52 1.88
N PRO A 5 -8.45 -15.30 1.36
CA PRO A 5 -7.49 -14.28 1.77
C PRO A 5 -7.69 -13.96 3.25
N ILE A 6 -6.67 -14.28 4.06
CA ILE A 6 -6.63 -13.93 5.47
C ILE A 6 -6.04 -12.52 5.58
N GLY A 7 -6.81 -11.53 5.18
CA GLY A 7 -6.42 -10.12 5.32
C GLY A 7 -7.55 -9.34 6.00
N ARG A 8 -7.20 -8.43 6.90
CA ARG A 8 -8.16 -7.43 7.38
C ARG A 8 -8.49 -6.48 6.24
N ALA A 9 -9.73 -6.03 6.15
CA ALA A 9 -10.14 -5.05 5.14
C ALA A 9 -9.15 -3.86 5.11
N GLY A 10 -8.54 -3.63 3.94
CA GLY A 10 -7.56 -2.55 3.73
C GLY A 10 -6.09 -2.99 3.64
N ASP A 11 -5.78 -4.28 3.80
CA ASP A 11 -4.42 -4.81 3.64
C ASP A 11 -4.24 -5.40 2.22
N VAL A 12 -3.12 -5.08 1.58
CA VAL A 12 -2.69 -5.70 0.31
C VAL A 12 -1.51 -6.61 0.61
N GLN A 13 -1.61 -7.87 0.23
CA GLN A 13 -0.58 -8.89 0.43
C GLN A 13 -0.12 -9.43 -0.92
N PHE A 14 1.18 -9.69 -1.03
CA PHE A 14 1.81 -10.26 -2.20
C PHE A 14 2.26 -11.69 -1.86
N ALA A 15 1.50 -12.68 -2.28
CA ALA A 15 1.81 -14.07 -2.01
C ALA A 15 1.63 -14.94 -3.25
N ALA A 16 2.52 -15.93 -3.39
CA ALA A 16 2.38 -17.03 -4.33
C ALA A 16 1.68 -18.22 -3.66
N ASP A 17 1.06 -19.07 -4.45
CA ASP A 17 0.44 -20.29 -3.96
C ASP A 17 1.46 -21.17 -3.20
N GLY A 18 1.06 -21.71 -2.07
CA GLY A 18 1.93 -22.53 -1.20
C GLY A 18 2.89 -21.75 -0.30
N LEU A 19 3.15 -20.47 -0.55
CA LEU A 19 4.07 -19.66 0.26
C LEU A 19 3.61 -19.55 1.72
N PHE A 20 2.33 -19.42 1.96
CA PHE A 20 1.79 -19.34 3.33
C PHE A 20 2.08 -20.61 4.13
N GLU A 21 1.88 -21.77 3.53
CA GLU A 21 2.12 -23.06 4.19
C GLU A 21 3.61 -23.28 4.44
N PHE A 22 4.46 -22.99 3.47
CA PHE A 22 5.91 -23.01 3.66
C PHE A 22 6.37 -22.11 4.81
N LEU A 23 5.93 -20.86 4.85
CA LEU A 23 6.29 -19.91 5.90
C LEU A 23 5.74 -20.32 7.27
N ARG A 24 4.60 -21.01 7.29
CA ARG A 24 4.03 -21.55 8.53
C ARG A 24 4.91 -22.66 9.10
N ILE A 25 5.28 -23.62 8.26
CA ILE A 25 6.12 -24.76 8.66
C ILE A 25 7.52 -24.29 9.08
N ALA A 26 8.19 -23.50 8.24
CA ALA A 26 9.52 -22.98 8.54
C ALA A 26 9.52 -22.09 9.78
N GLY A 27 8.49 -21.28 9.95
CA GLY A 27 8.37 -20.41 11.12
C GLY A 27 8.02 -21.10 12.42
N GLN A 28 7.51 -22.32 12.38
CA GLN A 28 7.34 -23.17 13.56
C GLN A 28 8.67 -23.82 13.99
N ALA A 29 9.53 -24.09 13.00
CA ALA A 29 10.82 -24.69 13.23
C ALA A 29 11.86 -23.71 13.82
N ASP A 30 11.79 -22.42 13.45
CA ASP A 30 12.82 -21.45 13.83
C ASP A 30 12.25 -20.02 14.01
N ALA A 31 12.47 -19.46 15.21
CA ALA A 31 12.09 -18.10 15.55
C ALA A 31 12.93 -17.04 14.80
N GLU A 32 14.21 -17.30 14.55
CA GLU A 32 15.11 -16.41 13.83
C GLU A 32 14.72 -16.31 12.35
N PHE A 33 14.30 -17.41 11.72
CA PHE A 33 13.70 -17.43 10.40
C PHE A 33 12.54 -16.43 10.31
N ASN A 34 11.60 -16.50 11.25
CA ASN A 34 10.45 -15.59 11.27
C ASN A 34 10.88 -14.12 11.37
N LYS A 35 11.87 -13.83 12.19
CA LYS A 35 12.38 -12.46 12.38
C LYS A 35 13.00 -11.91 11.10
N LYS A 36 13.86 -12.69 10.44
CA LYS A 36 14.53 -12.32 9.17
C LYS A 36 13.52 -12.15 8.04
N MET A 37 12.56 -13.07 7.91
CA MET A 37 11.51 -12.97 6.91
C MET A 37 10.62 -11.73 7.08
N ARG A 38 10.31 -11.36 8.32
CA ARG A 38 9.54 -10.13 8.58
C ARG A 38 10.29 -8.87 8.17
N ILE A 39 11.59 -8.83 8.39
CA ILE A 39 12.44 -7.69 7.98
C ILE A 39 12.47 -7.59 6.46
N ALA A 40 12.73 -8.71 5.77
CA ALA A 40 12.77 -8.73 4.31
C ALA A 40 11.43 -8.34 3.68
N ALA A 41 10.33 -8.88 4.21
CA ALA A 41 8.99 -8.55 3.73
C ALA A 41 8.64 -7.06 3.94
N GLU A 42 9.03 -6.49 5.09
CA GLU A 42 8.85 -5.07 5.36
C GLU A 42 9.63 -4.20 4.37
N GLN A 43 10.89 -4.55 4.06
CA GLN A 43 11.71 -3.81 3.09
C GLN A 43 11.11 -3.82 1.70
N VAL A 44 10.64 -4.97 1.24
CA VAL A 44 9.95 -5.10 -0.05
C VAL A 44 8.67 -4.28 -0.10
N ALA A 45 7.84 -4.35 0.96
CA ALA A 45 6.62 -3.56 1.04
C ALA A 45 6.91 -2.05 1.10
N GLN A 46 7.98 -1.64 1.81
CA GLN A 46 8.41 -0.24 1.89
C GLN A 46 8.81 0.32 0.52
N HIS A 47 9.50 -0.48 -0.31
CA HIS A 47 9.84 -0.08 -1.68
C HIS A 47 8.59 0.31 -2.48
N VAL A 48 7.52 -0.49 -2.39
CA VAL A 48 6.25 -0.20 -3.09
C VAL A 48 5.59 1.06 -2.53
N VAL A 49 5.61 1.27 -1.22
CA VAL A 49 5.09 2.48 -0.57
C VAL A 49 5.83 3.72 -1.07
N ASP A 50 7.15 3.66 -1.17
CA ASP A 50 7.96 4.79 -1.62
C ASP A 50 7.75 5.08 -3.10
N ARG A 51 7.61 4.04 -3.93
CA ARG A 51 7.23 4.18 -5.34
C ARG A 51 5.84 4.82 -5.49
N ALA A 52 4.87 4.41 -4.67
CA ALA A 52 3.53 5.02 -4.66
C ALA A 52 3.57 6.49 -4.26
N LYS A 53 4.44 6.89 -3.31
CA LYS A 53 4.65 8.30 -2.95
C LYS A 53 5.21 9.11 -4.12
N VAL A 54 6.19 8.57 -4.85
CA VAL A 54 6.74 9.22 -6.05
C VAL A 54 5.65 9.39 -7.11
N ASN A 55 4.89 8.34 -7.42
CA ASN A 55 3.79 8.41 -8.38
C ASN A 55 2.72 9.43 -7.95
N ALA A 56 2.41 9.53 -6.65
CA ALA A 56 1.44 10.48 -6.13
C ALA A 56 1.91 11.94 -6.24
N GLN A 57 3.21 12.21 -6.20
CA GLN A 57 3.77 13.55 -6.38
C GLN A 57 3.50 14.11 -7.79
N GLY A 58 3.53 13.24 -8.80
CA GLY A 58 3.21 13.60 -10.18
C GLY A 58 1.72 13.81 -10.46
N GLN A 59 0.83 13.53 -9.51
CA GLN A 59 -0.60 13.67 -9.74
C GLN A 59 -1.07 15.12 -9.66
N PRO A 60 -1.94 15.55 -10.60
CA PRO A 60 -2.43 16.92 -10.62
C PRO A 60 -3.29 17.22 -9.39
N LYS A 61 -3.22 18.45 -8.94
CA LYS A 61 -3.99 18.96 -7.81
C LYS A 61 -5.40 19.30 -8.27
N HIS A 62 -6.35 18.39 -8.06
CA HIS A 62 -7.75 18.62 -8.42
C HIS A 62 -8.55 19.34 -7.35
N GLY A 63 -9.44 20.22 -7.79
CA GLY A 63 -10.33 20.99 -6.91
C GLY A 63 -9.62 22.09 -6.12
N GLN A 64 -8.38 22.43 -6.46
CA GLN A 64 -7.51 23.28 -5.66
C GLN A 64 -7.32 24.72 -6.20
N ASN A 65 -8.07 25.12 -7.19
CA ASN A 65 -8.01 26.51 -7.67
C ASN A 65 -8.61 27.54 -6.70
N ARG A 66 -8.69 27.17 -5.40
CA ARG A 66 -9.17 28.08 -4.35
C ARG A 66 -7.98 28.65 -3.56
N PRO A 67 -7.99 29.97 -3.32
CA PRO A 67 -6.99 30.58 -2.43
C PRO A 67 -6.95 29.87 -1.08
N GLY A 68 -5.77 29.57 -0.57
CA GLY A 68 -5.57 28.88 0.73
C GLY A 68 -5.51 27.36 0.67
N SER A 69 -5.46 26.71 -0.50
CA SER A 69 -5.19 25.28 -0.60
C SER A 69 -3.74 24.96 -0.22
N SER A 70 -3.51 23.87 0.53
CA SER A 70 -2.17 23.46 0.99
C SER A 70 -1.19 23.08 -0.12
N GLY A 71 -1.60 23.16 -1.36
CA GLY A 71 -0.77 22.75 -2.49
C GLY A 71 -0.60 21.22 -2.65
N MET A 72 -1.15 20.40 -1.77
CA MET A 72 -1.04 18.94 -1.81
C MET A 72 -2.20 18.32 -2.60
N SER A 73 -1.91 17.35 -3.49
CA SER A 73 -2.96 16.59 -4.18
C SER A 73 -3.65 15.59 -3.23
N GLN A 74 -4.85 15.13 -3.60
CA GLN A 74 -5.52 14.08 -2.81
C GLN A 74 -4.69 12.79 -2.77
N ALA A 75 -4.03 12.42 -3.87
CA ALA A 75 -3.13 11.29 -3.93
C ALA A 75 -1.97 11.43 -2.93
N GLN A 76 -1.33 12.59 -2.88
CA GLN A 76 -0.27 12.89 -1.90
C GLN A 76 -0.75 12.80 -0.46
N ALA A 77 -1.95 13.28 -0.16
CA ALA A 77 -2.51 13.21 1.18
C ALA A 77 -2.81 11.76 1.59
N VAL A 78 -3.38 10.97 0.68
CA VAL A 78 -3.75 9.57 0.94
C VAL A 78 -2.53 8.66 1.04
N VAL A 79 -1.52 8.85 0.19
CA VAL A 79 -0.31 8.00 0.19
C VAL A 79 0.48 8.12 1.50
N ASN A 80 0.36 9.25 2.19
CA ASN A 80 0.94 9.44 3.53
C ASN A 80 0.29 8.54 4.60
N GLY A 81 -0.83 7.92 4.31
CA GLY A 81 -1.49 6.91 5.15
C GLY A 81 -1.07 5.47 4.84
N LEU A 82 -0.31 5.24 3.76
CA LEU A 82 0.22 3.93 3.43
C LEU A 82 1.43 3.62 4.31
N ARG A 83 1.48 2.39 4.81
CA ARG A 83 2.59 1.90 5.64
C ARG A 83 2.91 0.46 5.30
N ALA A 84 4.18 0.13 5.18
CA ALA A 84 4.65 -1.25 5.19
C ALA A 84 4.39 -1.86 6.57
N ARG A 85 4.01 -3.13 6.60
CA ARG A 85 3.85 -3.90 7.84
C ARG A 85 4.97 -4.90 7.97
N ARG A 86 5.38 -5.12 9.21
CA ARG A 86 6.36 -6.12 9.58
C ARG A 86 5.70 -7.49 9.72
N ASP A 87 5.12 -7.98 8.62
CA ASP A 87 4.55 -9.32 8.50
C ASP A 87 5.53 -10.25 7.76
N ARG A 88 5.31 -11.58 7.81
CA ARG A 88 6.15 -12.56 7.10
C ARG A 88 6.03 -12.47 5.58
N ILE A 89 4.99 -11.84 5.10
CA ILE A 89 4.70 -11.62 3.70
C ILE A 89 4.64 -10.12 3.48
N PRO A 90 5.17 -9.60 2.34
CA PRO A 90 5.10 -8.18 2.04
C PRO A 90 3.65 -7.68 2.10
N THR A 91 3.37 -6.84 3.07
CA THR A 91 2.02 -6.34 3.35
C THR A 91 2.04 -4.82 3.48
N ILE A 92 1.13 -4.16 2.76
CA ILE A 92 0.94 -2.71 2.83
C ILE A 92 -0.45 -2.44 3.41
N LYS A 93 -0.48 -1.59 4.43
CA LYS A 93 -1.71 -1.16 5.10
C LYS A 93 -1.98 0.31 4.83
N LEU A 94 -3.24 0.62 4.52
CA LEU A 94 -3.76 1.99 4.59
C LEU A 94 -4.32 2.25 5.98
N ASP A 95 -3.91 3.35 6.60
CA ASP A 95 -4.55 3.86 7.82
C ASP A 95 -5.90 4.51 7.45
N HIS A 96 -6.87 3.66 7.15
CA HIS A 96 -8.18 4.04 6.61
C HIS A 96 -9.00 4.92 7.56
N LYS A 97 -8.78 4.81 8.88
CA LYS A 97 -9.48 5.62 9.90
C LYS A 97 -8.86 6.99 10.12
N ARG A 98 -7.67 7.22 9.63
CA ARG A 98 -7.00 8.51 9.75
C ARG A 98 -7.83 9.61 9.08
N GLY A 99 -8.02 10.71 9.77
CA GLY A 99 -8.73 11.85 9.22
C GLY A 99 -8.04 12.39 7.97
N PHE A 100 -8.82 12.58 6.93
CA PHE A 100 -8.34 13.22 5.70
C PHE A 100 -8.41 14.72 5.85
N VAL A 101 -7.26 15.38 5.87
CA VAL A 101 -7.18 16.84 5.85
C VAL A 101 -7.20 17.28 4.40
N SER A 102 -8.39 17.61 3.89
CA SER A 102 -8.50 18.30 2.62
C SER A 102 -8.39 19.80 2.87
N ALA A 103 -7.36 20.41 2.30
CA ALA A 103 -7.18 21.86 2.33
C ALA A 103 -8.31 22.65 1.64
N SER A 104 -9.19 21.97 0.93
CA SER A 104 -10.26 22.58 0.15
C SER A 104 -11.56 22.87 0.92
N LEU A 105 -11.64 22.57 2.24
CA LEU A 105 -12.87 22.74 3.01
C LEU A 105 -12.64 23.38 4.40
N PRO A 106 -12.06 24.59 4.50
CA PRO A 106 -11.80 25.20 5.80
C PRO A 106 -13.08 25.58 6.57
N ASN A 107 -14.23 25.72 5.94
CA ASN A 107 -15.42 26.34 6.57
C ASN A 107 -16.72 25.53 6.53
N ARG A 108 -16.70 24.25 6.16
CA ARG A 108 -17.92 23.45 6.31
C ARG A 108 -17.94 22.78 7.69
N LYS A 109 -18.88 23.17 8.54
CA LYS A 109 -19.32 22.43 9.75
C LYS A 109 -19.88 21.07 9.33
N ARG A 110 -19.03 20.14 8.85
CA ARG A 110 -19.48 18.78 8.59
C ARG A 110 -19.45 17.99 9.90
N LYS A 111 -20.59 17.41 10.25
CA LYS A 111 -20.71 16.46 11.37
C LYS A 111 -19.94 15.17 11.13
N THR A 112 -19.63 14.81 9.89
CA THR A 112 -18.88 13.60 9.52
C THR A 112 -17.46 13.93 9.10
N LYS A 113 -16.51 13.33 9.82
CA LYS A 113 -15.07 13.43 9.53
C LYS A 113 -14.75 12.52 8.32
N VAL A 114 -14.28 13.11 7.23
CA VAL A 114 -13.79 12.33 6.08
C VAL A 114 -12.50 11.63 6.46
N THR A 115 -12.41 10.35 6.16
CA THR A 115 -11.23 9.52 6.44
C THR A 115 -10.42 9.24 5.17
N MET A 116 -9.18 8.76 5.33
CA MET A 116 -8.36 8.34 4.19
C MET A 116 -8.99 7.17 3.43
N GLY A 117 -9.70 6.27 4.12
CA GLY A 117 -10.44 5.18 3.50
C GLY A 117 -11.54 5.66 2.55
N ASP A 118 -12.25 6.72 2.94
CA ASP A 118 -13.32 7.29 2.11
C ASP A 118 -12.82 7.91 0.80
N VAL A 119 -11.57 8.36 0.78
CA VAL A 119 -10.99 9.10 -0.35
C VAL A 119 -10.08 8.22 -1.20
N PHE A 120 -9.53 7.14 -0.65
CA PHE A 120 -8.51 6.31 -1.30
C PHE A 120 -8.92 5.85 -2.70
N PHE A 121 -10.07 5.21 -2.83
CA PHE A 121 -10.50 4.66 -4.12
C PHE A 121 -10.77 5.76 -5.16
N GLY A 122 -11.33 6.89 -4.72
CA GLY A 122 -11.52 8.03 -5.61
C GLY A 122 -10.20 8.67 -6.06
N ALA A 123 -9.22 8.76 -5.17
CA ALA A 123 -7.90 9.27 -5.49
C ALA A 123 -7.12 8.30 -6.38
N GLU A 124 -7.23 6.98 -6.14
CA GLU A 124 -6.51 5.94 -6.89
C GLU A 124 -7.10 5.67 -8.27
N PHE A 125 -8.41 5.50 -8.37
CA PHE A 125 -9.06 5.09 -9.62
C PHE A 125 -9.77 6.22 -10.34
N GLY A 126 -9.87 7.38 -9.71
CA GLY A 126 -10.68 8.48 -10.20
C GLY A 126 -12.17 8.27 -9.96
N GLY A 127 -12.97 9.17 -10.46
CA GLY A 127 -14.41 9.14 -10.30
C GLY A 127 -15.14 9.75 -11.49
N ARG A 128 -16.47 9.62 -11.48
CA ARG A 128 -17.32 10.31 -12.46
C ARG A 128 -17.21 11.81 -12.22
N ARG A 129 -16.82 12.54 -13.26
CA ARG A 129 -16.81 14.00 -13.21
C ARG A 129 -18.23 14.51 -13.01
N ARG A 130 -18.45 15.20 -11.90
CA ARG A 130 -19.67 16.00 -11.71
C ARG A 130 -19.35 17.45 -12.07
N PRO A 131 -20.22 18.16 -12.75
CA PRO A 131 -19.99 19.55 -13.16
C PRO A 131 -19.60 20.46 -11.99
N THR A 132 -20.12 20.15 -10.78
CA THR A 132 -19.99 21.00 -9.60
C THR A 132 -18.81 20.66 -8.69
N THR A 133 -18.24 19.47 -8.76
CA THR A 133 -17.28 19.02 -7.73
C THR A 133 -16.03 18.38 -8.27
N GLN A 134 -15.62 18.41 -9.41
CA GLN A 134 -14.37 17.83 -9.96
C GLN A 134 -13.35 17.30 -8.90
N GLN A 135 -13.86 16.61 -7.88
CA GLN A 135 -13.12 16.21 -6.70
C GLN A 135 -12.03 15.19 -7.02
N PHE A 136 -12.33 14.28 -7.96
CA PHE A 136 -11.41 13.23 -8.38
C PHE A 136 -11.07 13.39 -9.86
N LEU A 137 -9.94 12.84 -10.26
CA LEU A 137 -9.54 12.65 -11.64
C LEU A 137 -10.59 11.85 -12.42
N ARG A 138 -10.53 11.87 -13.75
CA ARG A 138 -11.36 11.01 -14.59
C ARG A 138 -11.10 9.56 -14.25
N HIS A 139 -12.14 8.74 -14.21
CA HIS A 139 -11.99 7.30 -13.95
C HIS A 139 -11.03 6.64 -14.95
N ARG A 140 -10.01 5.94 -14.44
CA ARG A 140 -8.93 5.31 -15.21
C ARG A 140 -9.01 3.78 -15.22
N GLY A 141 -10.10 3.21 -14.76
CA GLY A 141 -10.28 1.77 -14.65
C GLY A 141 -9.30 1.13 -13.66
N ARG A 142 -8.89 -0.10 -13.96
CA ARG A 142 -7.98 -0.89 -13.11
C ARG A 142 -6.53 -0.39 -13.09
N GLN A 143 -6.19 0.55 -13.97
CA GLN A 143 -4.80 1.04 -14.05
C GLN A 143 -4.36 1.79 -12.78
N GLY A 144 -5.28 2.50 -12.13
CA GLY A 144 -4.97 3.34 -11.00
C GLY A 144 -4.09 4.53 -11.35
N TYR A 145 -3.86 5.40 -10.38
CA TYR A 145 -3.07 6.62 -10.59
C TYR A 145 -1.70 6.57 -9.90
N PHE A 146 -1.59 5.94 -8.72
CA PHE A 146 -0.34 5.96 -7.96
C PHE A 146 -0.03 4.63 -7.29
N PHE A 147 -0.95 4.01 -6.55
CA PHE A 147 -0.67 2.82 -5.76
C PHE A 147 -0.62 1.56 -6.63
N TRP A 148 -1.68 1.28 -7.41
CA TRP A 148 -1.69 0.10 -8.28
C TRP A 148 -0.67 0.16 -9.40
N GLN A 149 -0.35 1.39 -9.86
CA GLN A 149 0.78 1.56 -10.77
C GLN A 149 2.09 1.16 -10.08
N ALA A 150 2.34 1.65 -8.86
CA ALA A 150 3.55 1.28 -8.10
C ALA A 150 3.64 -0.23 -7.86
N VAL A 151 2.53 -0.89 -7.55
CA VAL A 151 2.47 -2.35 -7.38
C VAL A 151 2.88 -3.07 -8.67
N ARG A 152 2.29 -2.71 -9.81
CA ARG A 152 2.62 -3.36 -11.10
C ARG A 152 4.07 -3.12 -11.52
N ASP A 153 4.55 -1.89 -11.39
CA ASP A 153 5.92 -1.52 -11.77
C ASP A 153 6.96 -2.19 -10.86
N SER A 154 6.57 -2.57 -9.66
CA SER A 154 7.45 -3.25 -8.69
C SER A 154 7.29 -4.77 -8.68
N ASN A 155 6.42 -5.37 -9.49
CA ASN A 155 6.09 -6.79 -9.37
C ASN A 155 7.32 -7.71 -9.57
N SER A 156 8.14 -7.46 -10.58
CA SER A 156 9.37 -8.22 -10.80
C SER A 156 10.39 -8.05 -9.67
N PHE A 157 10.52 -6.82 -9.15
CA PHE A 157 11.36 -6.52 -7.99
C PHE A 157 10.87 -7.27 -6.75
N ILE A 158 9.57 -7.22 -6.46
CA ILE A 158 8.96 -7.91 -5.31
C ILE A 158 9.25 -9.40 -5.36
N ALA A 159 8.98 -10.03 -6.52
CA ALA A 159 9.19 -11.46 -6.71
C ALA A 159 10.66 -11.85 -6.49
N LYS A 160 11.58 -11.12 -7.11
CA LYS A 160 13.01 -11.38 -7.00
C LYS A 160 13.53 -11.18 -5.58
N GLU A 161 13.35 -10.00 -5.01
CA GLU A 161 13.91 -9.65 -3.70
C GLU A 161 13.36 -10.54 -2.58
N TYR A 162 12.08 -10.91 -2.67
CA TYR A 162 11.48 -11.77 -1.68
C TYR A 162 11.95 -13.23 -1.82
N SER A 163 12.13 -13.73 -3.04
CA SER A 163 12.72 -15.03 -3.30
C SER A 163 14.18 -15.09 -2.82
N ASP A 164 14.99 -14.09 -3.16
CA ASP A 164 16.38 -14.00 -2.72
C ASP A 164 16.50 -13.92 -1.18
N ALA A 165 15.53 -13.29 -0.52
CA ALA A 165 15.48 -13.25 0.93
C ALA A 165 15.17 -14.63 1.54
N ILE A 166 14.25 -15.38 0.96
CA ILE A 166 13.95 -16.76 1.39
C ILE A 166 15.20 -17.62 1.25
N ASP A 167 15.84 -17.58 0.08
CA ASP A 167 17.04 -18.39 -0.19
C ASP A 167 18.20 -18.07 0.77
N ARG A 168 18.43 -16.79 1.06
CA ARG A 168 19.44 -16.37 2.06
C ARG A 168 19.15 -16.93 3.44
N VAL A 169 17.93 -16.78 3.91
CA VAL A 169 17.56 -17.24 5.24
C VAL A 169 17.63 -18.77 5.34
N LEU A 170 17.24 -19.50 4.30
CA LEU A 170 17.39 -20.98 4.26
C LEU A 170 18.84 -21.42 4.27
N LYS A 171 19.73 -20.75 3.53
CA LYS A 171 21.18 -21.04 3.54
C LYS A 171 21.80 -20.79 4.91
N GLU A 172 21.45 -19.70 5.57
CA GLU A 172 21.94 -19.39 6.92
C GLU A 172 21.49 -20.42 7.94
N LEU A 173 20.24 -20.88 7.86
CA LEU A 173 19.75 -21.96 8.72
C LEU A 173 20.48 -23.29 8.50
N ALA A 174 20.73 -23.65 7.25
CA ALA A 174 21.47 -24.86 6.91
C ALA A 174 22.92 -24.82 7.42
N GLN A 175 23.57 -23.64 7.44
CA GLN A 175 24.92 -23.45 7.96
C GLN A 175 24.98 -23.41 9.49
N GLY A 176 23.95 -22.95 10.16
CA GLY A 176 23.86 -22.89 11.63
C GLY A 176 23.44 -24.22 12.28
N ALA A 177 23.04 -25.21 11.48
CA ALA A 177 22.64 -26.54 11.94
C ALA A 177 23.81 -27.56 11.94
N THR A 178 25.02 -27.14 11.57
CA THR A 178 26.27 -27.90 11.66
C THR A 178 27.05 -27.46 12.88
#